data_e6d0da255db8aef60fd35f0708e57ed7
#
_entry.id   e6d0da255db8aef60fd35f0708e57ed7
#
_cell.length_a   1.000
_cell.length_b   1.000
_cell.length_c   1.000
_cell.angle_alpha   90.00
_cell.angle_beta   90.00
_cell.angle_gamma   90.00
#
_symmetry.space_group_name_H-M   'P 1'
#
loop_
_entity.id
_entity.type
_entity.pdbx_description
1 polymer ?
#
loop_
_entity_poly.entity_id
_entity_poly.type
_entity_poly.pdbx_seq_one_letter_code
_entity_poly.pdbx_strand_id
1 'polypeptide(L)'
;MGIDEQTIQEIVQRILTAAKPDKIILFGSAATGQMTRDSDVDLLIIKPDISDQRNEYVRIIKALWDIRYPFDVLFIDTRWFEESKDIIGGIAYPANKYGKVIYEAA
;
A
#
# COMPACT_ATOMS: atom_id res chain seq x y z
N MET A 1 6.26 8.10 -15.57
CA MET A 1 5.73 9.13 -14.67
C MET A 1 5.18 8.47 -13.42
N GLY A 2 5.52 8.96 -12.25
CA GLY A 2 5.09 8.40 -10.99
C GLY A 2 4.36 9.43 -10.14
N ILE A 3 4.10 9.06 -8.90
CA ILE A 3 3.48 9.97 -7.94
C ILE A 3 4.59 10.79 -7.28
N ASP A 4 4.36 12.09 -7.07
CA ASP A 4 5.38 12.92 -6.42
C ASP A 4 5.48 12.57 -4.92
N GLU A 5 6.61 12.94 -4.33
CA GLU A 5 6.91 12.59 -2.95
C GLU A 5 5.93 13.24 -1.96
N GLN A 6 5.48 14.45 -2.25
CA GLN A 6 4.54 15.13 -1.39
C GLN A 6 3.20 14.40 -1.34
N THR A 7 2.72 13.91 -2.48
CA THR A 7 1.49 13.12 -2.53
C THR A 7 1.65 11.81 -1.79
N ILE A 8 2.81 11.16 -1.92
CA ILE A 8 3.10 9.93 -1.19
C ILE A 8 3.03 10.16 0.31
N GLN A 9 3.62 11.24 0.80
CA GLN A 9 3.57 11.58 2.22
C GLN A 9 2.15 11.83 2.69
N GLU A 10 1.35 12.49 1.89
CA GLU A 10 -0.06 12.73 2.18
C GLU A 10 -0.83 11.42 2.30
N ILE A 11 -0.61 10.50 1.35
CA ILE A 11 -1.24 9.18 1.37
C ILE A 11 -0.90 8.47 2.68
N VAL A 12 0.38 8.44 3.05
CA VAL A 12 0.83 7.79 4.29
C VAL A 12 0.13 8.39 5.50
N GLN A 13 0.10 9.71 5.61
CA GLN A 13 -0.52 10.37 6.75
C GLN A 13 -2.00 10.06 6.86
N ARG A 14 -2.70 10.04 5.72
CA ARG A 14 -4.12 9.70 5.70
C ARG A 14 -4.37 8.27 6.14
N ILE A 15 -3.56 7.34 5.66
CA ILE A 15 -3.70 5.92 6.06
C ILE A 15 -3.46 5.77 7.56
N LEU A 16 -2.49 6.48 8.12
CA LEU A 16 -2.18 6.38 9.55
C LEU A 16 -3.29 6.93 10.45
N THR A 17 -4.23 7.73 9.93
CA THR A 17 -5.41 8.12 10.70
C THR A 17 -6.45 7.00 10.76
N ALA A 18 -6.37 6.04 9.86
CA ALA A 18 -7.40 5.00 9.70
C ALA A 18 -6.92 3.61 10.13
N ALA A 19 -5.61 3.39 10.21
CA ALA A 19 -5.05 2.06 10.49
C ALA A 19 -3.67 2.20 11.13
N LYS A 20 -3.17 1.10 11.69
CA LYS A 20 -1.84 1.05 12.29
C LYS A 20 -1.02 -0.05 11.61
N PRO A 21 -0.56 0.17 10.39
CA PRO A 21 0.20 -0.84 9.67
C PRO A 21 1.63 -0.93 10.19
N ASP A 22 2.26 -2.09 9.99
CA ASP A 22 3.69 -2.23 10.19
C ASP A 22 4.46 -1.67 9.01
N LYS A 23 3.89 -1.77 7.82
CA LYS A 23 4.55 -1.32 6.59
C LYS A 23 3.49 -1.01 5.53
N ILE A 24 3.79 -0.04 4.67
CA ILE A 24 3.00 0.27 3.49
C ILE A 24 3.92 0.22 2.29
N ILE A 25 3.57 -0.57 1.29
CA ILE A 25 4.35 -0.67 0.05
C ILE A 25 3.52 -0.11 -1.10
N LEU A 26 4.11 0.82 -1.84
CA LEU A 26 3.58 1.29 -3.11
C LEU A 26 4.13 0.35 -4.18
N PHE A 27 3.25 -0.23 -5.01
CA PHE A 27 3.71 -1.16 -6.03
C PHE A 27 2.96 -0.92 -7.35
N GLY A 28 3.22 -1.77 -8.36
CA GLY A 28 2.64 -1.58 -9.67
C GLY A 28 3.23 -0.39 -10.41
N SER A 29 2.46 0.20 -11.30
CA SER A 29 2.94 1.28 -12.17
C SER A 29 3.38 2.51 -11.41
N ALA A 30 2.75 2.81 -10.27
CA ALA A 30 3.12 3.97 -9.46
C ALA A 30 4.53 3.83 -8.88
N ALA A 31 4.94 2.60 -8.54
CA ALA A 31 6.27 2.36 -7.98
C ALA A 31 7.36 2.35 -9.05
N THR A 32 7.04 1.91 -10.27
CA THR A 32 8.02 1.77 -11.34
C THR A 32 8.12 3.00 -12.25
N GLY A 33 7.29 4.01 -12.03
CA GLY A 33 7.29 5.21 -12.86
C GLY A 33 6.58 5.05 -14.20
N GLN A 34 5.88 3.94 -14.40
CA GLN A 34 5.16 3.65 -15.66
C GLN A 34 3.69 4.02 -15.59
N MET A 35 3.32 4.86 -14.65
CA MET A 35 1.96 5.25 -14.41
C MET A 35 1.41 6.10 -15.55
N THR A 36 0.18 5.79 -16.01
CA THR A 36 -0.55 6.60 -16.96
C THR A 36 -1.69 7.32 -16.25
N ARG A 37 -2.43 8.18 -16.96
CA ARG A 37 -3.53 8.90 -16.33
C ARG A 37 -4.65 7.99 -15.82
N ASP A 38 -4.75 6.77 -16.37
CA ASP A 38 -5.79 5.83 -15.99
C ASP A 38 -5.30 4.76 -15.02
N SER A 39 -4.06 4.87 -14.55
CA SER A 39 -3.49 3.87 -13.64
C SER A 39 -3.99 4.06 -12.23
N ASP A 40 -4.24 2.94 -11.55
CA ASP A 40 -4.53 2.93 -10.12
C ASP A 40 -3.23 3.06 -9.33
N VAL A 41 -3.37 3.58 -8.12
CA VAL A 41 -2.27 3.57 -7.15
C VAL A 41 -2.44 2.31 -6.32
N ASP A 42 -1.52 1.37 -6.47
CA ASP A 42 -1.57 0.08 -5.79
C ASP A 42 -0.82 0.16 -4.46
N LEU A 43 -1.53 -0.12 -3.37
CA LEU A 43 -0.98 -0.06 -2.02
C LEU A 43 -1.14 -1.40 -1.34
N LEU A 44 -0.07 -1.89 -0.73
CA LEU A 44 -0.11 -3.08 0.11
C LEU A 44 0.05 -2.65 1.56
N ILE A 45 -0.97 -2.94 2.36
CA ILE A 45 -0.99 -2.63 3.79
C ILE A 45 -0.59 -3.88 4.54
N ILE A 46 0.56 -3.84 5.20
CA ILE A 46 1.09 -4.98 5.95
C ILE A 46 0.90 -4.70 7.42
N LYS A 47 0.12 -5.55 8.10
CA LYS A 47 -0.20 -5.34 9.51
C LYS A 47 -0.41 -6.69 10.21
N PRO A 48 -0.22 -6.74 11.55
CA PRO A 48 -0.23 -8.02 12.26
C PRO A 48 -1.58 -8.71 12.36
N ASP A 49 -2.69 -7.98 12.21
CA ASP A 49 -4.02 -8.54 12.31
C ASP A 49 -4.89 -7.97 11.21
N ILE A 50 -5.33 -8.83 10.29
CA ILE A 50 -6.19 -8.41 9.17
C ILE A 50 -7.62 -8.93 9.31
N SER A 51 -8.02 -9.37 10.52
CA SER A 51 -9.37 -9.90 10.74
C SER A 51 -10.46 -8.85 10.48
N ASP A 52 -10.14 -7.57 10.66
CA ASP A 52 -11.07 -6.46 10.45
C ASP A 52 -10.79 -5.71 9.14
N GLN A 53 -10.18 -6.38 8.16
CA GLN A 53 -9.69 -5.69 6.96
C GLN A 53 -10.81 -4.99 6.17
N ARG A 54 -12.03 -5.52 6.19
CA ARG A 54 -13.14 -4.88 5.47
C ARG A 54 -13.43 -3.49 6.03
N ASN A 55 -13.53 -3.36 7.35
CA ASN A 55 -13.78 -2.07 7.98
C ASN A 55 -12.61 -1.12 7.82
N GLU A 56 -11.40 -1.64 7.92
CA GLU A 56 -10.21 -0.84 7.71
C GLU A 56 -10.10 -0.36 6.27
N TYR A 57 -10.46 -1.22 5.31
CA TYR A 57 -10.48 -0.84 3.90
C TYR A 57 -11.40 0.38 3.69
N VAL A 58 -12.62 0.32 4.25
CA VAL A 58 -13.57 1.42 4.12
C VAL A 58 -12.99 2.71 4.74
N ARG A 59 -12.40 2.60 5.92
CA ARG A 59 -11.81 3.77 6.58
C ARG A 59 -10.67 4.38 5.77
N ILE A 60 -9.82 3.53 5.20
CA ILE A 60 -8.70 3.98 4.38
C ILE A 60 -9.21 4.66 3.11
N ILE A 61 -10.16 4.05 2.42
CA ILE A 61 -10.72 4.63 1.19
C ILE A 61 -11.37 5.99 1.50
N LYS A 62 -12.09 6.10 2.61
CA LYS A 62 -12.65 7.39 3.02
C LYS A 62 -11.57 8.42 3.31
N ALA A 63 -10.48 8.01 3.96
CA ALA A 63 -9.38 8.91 4.27
C ALA A 63 -8.66 9.40 3.01
N LEU A 64 -8.68 8.61 1.94
CA LEU A 64 -8.02 8.94 0.68
C LEU A 64 -8.97 9.58 -0.34
N TRP A 65 -10.23 9.80 0.03
CA TRP A 65 -11.29 10.13 -0.91
C TRP A 65 -11.01 11.35 -1.79
N ASP A 66 -10.43 12.40 -1.24
CA ASP A 66 -10.19 13.63 -1.98
C ASP A 66 -8.81 13.69 -2.65
N ILE A 67 -8.03 12.63 -2.56
CA ILE A 67 -6.79 12.53 -3.32
C ILE A 67 -7.16 12.05 -4.72
N ARG A 68 -6.62 12.70 -5.73
CA ARG A 68 -7.08 12.62 -7.13
C ARG A 68 -6.78 11.33 -7.88
N TYR A 69 -6.27 10.30 -7.22
CA TYR A 69 -5.95 9.03 -7.87
C TYR A 69 -6.95 7.95 -7.45
N PRO A 70 -7.28 7.01 -8.34
CA PRO A 70 -7.95 5.80 -7.89
C PRO A 70 -6.96 4.92 -7.13
N PHE A 71 -7.43 4.27 -6.07
CA PHE A 71 -6.58 3.44 -5.22
C PHE A 71 -7.04 1.99 -5.23
N ASP A 72 -6.08 1.08 -5.32
CA ASP A 72 -6.29 -0.34 -5.12
C ASP A 72 -5.54 -0.72 -3.85
N VAL A 73 -6.27 -1.02 -2.78
CA VAL A 73 -5.71 -1.27 -1.46
C VAL A 73 -5.83 -2.74 -1.12
N LEU A 74 -4.71 -3.39 -0.89
CA LEU A 74 -4.64 -4.80 -0.51
C LEU A 74 -4.03 -4.91 0.88
N PHE A 75 -4.42 -5.96 1.59
CA PHE A 75 -3.93 -6.23 2.94
C PHE A 75 -3.21 -7.57 2.98
N ILE A 76 -2.15 -7.64 3.78
CA ILE A 76 -1.49 -8.91 4.07
C ILE A 76 -1.03 -8.88 5.53
N ASP A 77 -1.16 -10.03 6.18
CA ASP A 77 -0.66 -10.21 7.54
C ASP A 77 0.87 -10.08 7.55
N THR A 78 1.40 -9.36 8.55
CA THR A 78 2.84 -9.11 8.65
C THR A 78 3.65 -10.40 8.64
N ARG A 79 3.20 -11.40 9.41
CA ARG A 79 3.91 -12.66 9.49
C ARG A 79 3.93 -13.38 8.14
N TRP A 80 2.78 -13.40 7.46
CA TRP A 80 2.69 -14.01 6.14
C TRP A 80 3.57 -13.29 5.13
N PHE A 81 3.60 -11.96 5.18
CA PHE A 81 4.48 -11.19 4.29
C PHE A 81 5.95 -11.56 4.52
N GLU A 82 6.40 -11.58 5.78
CA GLU A 82 7.80 -11.90 6.10
C GLU A 82 8.17 -13.32 5.66
N GLU A 83 7.24 -14.26 5.75
CA GLU A 83 7.49 -15.64 5.34
C GLU A 83 7.46 -15.82 3.82
N SER A 84 6.78 -14.94 3.08
CA SER A 84 6.52 -15.10 1.65
C SER A 84 7.29 -14.15 0.75
N LYS A 85 7.88 -13.09 1.29
CA LYS A 85 8.44 -12.01 0.47
C LYS A 85 9.58 -12.43 -0.43
N ASP A 86 10.27 -13.52 -0.10
CA ASP A 86 11.40 -14.03 -0.88
C ASP A 86 11.03 -15.26 -1.70
N ILE A 87 9.76 -15.68 -1.67
CA ILE A 87 9.29 -16.87 -2.37
C ILE A 87 8.44 -16.45 -3.56
N ILE A 88 8.81 -16.88 -4.76
CA ILE A 88 8.06 -16.57 -5.98
C ILE A 88 6.66 -17.15 -5.88
N GLY A 89 5.65 -16.29 -6.06
CA GLY A 89 4.25 -16.65 -5.95
C GLY A 89 3.52 -15.64 -5.08
N GLY A 90 2.25 -15.41 -5.33
CA GLY A 90 1.46 -14.46 -4.57
C GLY A 90 1.91 -13.02 -4.74
N ILE A 91 1.43 -12.15 -3.85
CA ILE A 91 1.65 -10.70 -3.93
C ILE A 91 2.91 -10.25 -3.18
N ALA A 92 3.33 -11.00 -2.14
CA ALA A 92 4.42 -10.54 -1.27
C ALA A 92 5.75 -10.41 -2.01
N TYR A 93 6.08 -11.39 -2.85
CA TYR A 93 7.35 -11.39 -3.58
C TYR A 93 7.48 -10.19 -4.52
N PRO A 94 6.53 -9.96 -5.47
CA PRO A 94 6.68 -8.82 -6.36
C PRO A 94 6.59 -7.48 -5.64
N ALA A 95 5.79 -7.37 -4.59
CA ALA A 95 5.72 -6.14 -3.82
C ALA A 95 7.04 -5.86 -3.12
N ASN A 96 7.67 -6.88 -2.55
CA ASN A 96 8.96 -6.71 -1.88
C ASN A 96 10.09 -6.39 -2.87
N LYS A 97 10.09 -7.04 -4.03
CA LYS A 97 11.18 -6.90 -4.99
C LYS A 97 11.08 -5.62 -5.82
N TYR A 98 9.89 -5.28 -6.27
CA TYR A 98 9.68 -4.19 -7.22
C TYR A 98 8.95 -3.00 -6.63
N GLY A 99 8.36 -3.14 -5.46
CA GLY A 99 7.62 -2.07 -4.82
C GLY A 99 8.54 -1.09 -4.10
N LYS A 100 7.94 -0.01 -3.64
CA LYS A 100 8.62 1.01 -2.86
C LYS A 100 7.99 1.07 -1.48
N VAL A 101 8.79 0.86 -0.43
CA VAL A 101 8.33 1.02 0.94
C VAL A 101 8.15 2.51 1.20
N ILE A 102 6.92 2.93 1.46
CA ILE A 102 6.62 4.34 1.72
C ILE A 102 6.38 4.62 3.19
N TYR A 103 6.20 3.58 4.01
CA TYR A 103 6.08 3.71 5.45
C TYR A 103 6.53 2.41 6.13
N GLU A 104 7.23 2.56 7.22
CA GLU A 104 7.64 1.42 8.05
C GLU A 104 7.59 1.86 9.51
N ALA A 105 6.84 1.11 10.33
CA ALA A 105 6.73 1.41 11.75
C ALA A 105 8.06 1.18 12.46
N ALA A 106 8.34 2.00 13.45
CA ALA A 106 9.56 1.91 14.24
C ALA A 106 9.56 0.65 15.12
#